data_2accff8c637394dfc5ca5b97f07d36a7
#
_entry.id   2accff8c637394dfc5ca5b97f07d36a7
#
_cell.length_a   1.000
_cell.length_b   1.000
_cell.length_c   1.000
_cell.angle_alpha   90.00
_cell.angle_beta   90.00
_cell.angle_gamma   90.00
#
_symmetry.space_group_name_H-M   'P 1'
#
loop_
_entity.id
_entity.type
_entity.pdbx_description
1 polymer ?
#
loop_
_entity_poly.entity_id
_entity_poly.type
_entity_poly.pdbx_seq_one_letter_code
_entity_poly.pdbx_strand_id
1 'polypeptide(L)'
;MLMFLFCPQILDFQEHLVATMMALEDTYFSMAEKCAQNVLIIADRGTMDASAFISREAWEKILTKLGLEDIEISDNRYNHIVHMQSAAIGAEKFYTTEDHAARFEGIGLAKERDNRAMEAWRDHPYVDIIDNRSDFDSKINRLIDLVVKRTGINVGDRFGPF
;
A
#
# COMPACT_ATOMS: atom_id res chain seq x y z
N MET A 1 14.69 -10.06 -15.31
CA MET A 1 14.46 -9.66 -16.72
C MET A 1 13.74 -8.32 -16.70
N LEU A 2 14.47 -7.22 -16.82
CA LEU A 2 13.92 -5.86 -16.80
C LEU A 2 13.37 -5.57 -18.20
N MET A 3 12.05 -5.65 -18.36
CA MET A 3 11.40 -5.29 -19.61
C MET A 3 11.03 -3.80 -19.49
N PHE A 4 11.82 -2.92 -20.13
CA PHE A 4 11.41 -1.53 -20.37
C PHE A 4 10.29 -1.55 -21.41
N LEU A 5 9.06 -1.55 -20.96
CA LEU A 5 7.90 -1.41 -21.82
C LEU A 5 7.57 0.06 -22.02
N PHE A 6 8.00 0.60 -23.14
CA PHE A 6 7.50 1.86 -23.64
C PHE A 6 6.14 1.62 -24.29
N CYS A 7 5.08 2.24 -23.69
CA CYS A 7 3.83 2.56 -24.34
C CYS A 7 2.60 1.65 -24.04
N PRO A 8 1.67 1.34 -24.85
CA PRO A 8 0.30 0.96 -24.44
C PRO A 8 0.20 -0.20 -23.45
N GLN A 9 1.26 -0.94 -23.30
CA GLN A 9 1.38 -2.07 -22.36
C GLN A 9 1.38 -1.68 -20.87
N ILE A 10 1.62 -0.40 -20.49
CA ILE A 10 1.56 0.01 -19.08
C ILE A 10 0.13 -0.04 -18.58
N LEU A 11 -0.83 0.37 -19.38
CA LEU A 11 -2.25 0.33 -19.03
C LEU A 11 -2.74 -1.13 -18.86
N ASP A 12 -2.40 -1.98 -19.83
CA ASP A 12 -2.74 -3.40 -19.77
C ASP A 12 -2.08 -4.09 -18.57
N PHE A 13 -0.82 -3.73 -18.27
CA PHE A 13 -0.12 -4.23 -17.08
C PHE A 13 -0.84 -3.82 -15.79
N GLN A 14 -1.20 -2.54 -15.64
CA GLN A 14 -1.89 -2.05 -14.45
C GLN A 14 -3.28 -2.69 -14.30
N GLU A 15 -4.01 -2.88 -15.38
CA GLU A 15 -5.29 -3.58 -15.37
C GLU A 15 -5.14 -5.01 -14.82
N HIS A 16 -4.21 -5.77 -15.37
CA HIS A 16 -3.97 -7.14 -14.92
C HIS A 16 -3.43 -7.19 -13.48
N LEU A 17 -2.64 -6.21 -13.08
CA LEU A 17 -2.15 -6.08 -11.71
C LEU A 17 -3.32 -5.89 -10.74
N VAL A 18 -4.20 -4.92 -11.01
CA VAL A 18 -5.40 -4.66 -10.19
C VAL A 18 -6.28 -5.91 -10.10
N ALA A 19 -6.59 -6.53 -11.23
CA ALA A 19 -7.40 -7.75 -11.25
C ALA A 19 -6.77 -8.89 -10.44
N THR A 20 -5.45 -9.05 -10.52
CA THR A 20 -4.71 -10.08 -9.76
C THR A 20 -4.71 -9.78 -8.27
N MET A 21 -4.47 -8.53 -7.88
CA MET A 21 -4.51 -8.10 -6.48
C MET A 21 -5.87 -8.36 -5.88
N MET A 22 -6.95 -7.95 -6.57
CA MET A 22 -8.31 -8.19 -6.11
C MET A 22 -8.63 -9.67 -5.94
N ALA A 23 -8.28 -10.50 -6.93
CA ALA A 23 -8.52 -11.95 -6.84
C ALA A 23 -7.78 -12.60 -5.66
N LEU A 24 -6.56 -12.15 -5.38
CA LEU A 24 -5.77 -12.61 -4.24
C LEU A 24 -6.42 -12.19 -2.92
N GLU A 25 -6.78 -10.92 -2.78
CA GLU A 25 -7.42 -10.37 -1.59
C GLU A 25 -8.78 -11.02 -1.34
N ASP A 26 -9.62 -11.20 -2.36
CA ASP A 26 -10.92 -11.88 -2.26
C ASP A 26 -10.77 -13.31 -1.76
N THR A 27 -9.68 -13.98 -2.15
CA THR A 27 -9.36 -15.31 -1.63
C THR A 27 -9.13 -15.27 -0.13
N TYR A 28 -8.30 -14.33 0.36
CA TYR A 28 -8.04 -14.19 1.78
C TYR A 28 -9.26 -13.72 2.57
N PHE A 29 -10.07 -12.81 2.04
CA PHE A 29 -11.33 -12.38 2.66
C PHE A 29 -12.29 -13.56 2.80
N SER A 30 -12.49 -14.33 1.73
CA SER A 30 -13.34 -15.53 1.77
C SER A 30 -12.85 -16.59 2.75
N MET A 31 -11.53 -16.74 2.92
CA MET A 31 -10.96 -17.63 3.93
C MET A 31 -11.20 -17.09 5.36
N ALA A 32 -11.00 -15.79 5.56
CA ALA A 32 -11.21 -15.14 6.85
C ALA A 32 -12.64 -15.25 7.33
N GLU A 33 -13.63 -15.07 6.45
CA GLU A 33 -15.05 -15.22 6.76
C GLU A 33 -15.43 -16.62 7.29
N LYS A 34 -14.68 -17.64 6.90
CA LYS A 34 -14.89 -19.03 7.34
C LYS A 34 -14.16 -19.39 8.62
N CYS A 35 -13.29 -18.48 9.10
CA CYS A 35 -12.56 -18.70 10.34
C CYS A 35 -13.47 -18.46 11.57
N ALA A 36 -13.38 -19.34 12.57
CA ALA A 36 -14.06 -19.14 13.83
C ALA A 36 -13.39 -18.07 14.73
N GLN A 37 -12.18 -17.64 14.38
CA GLN A 37 -11.37 -16.66 15.11
C GLN A 37 -11.30 -15.35 14.32
N ASN A 38 -11.04 -14.25 15.03
CA ASN A 38 -10.72 -12.98 14.37
C ASN A 38 -9.47 -13.12 13.54
N VAL A 39 -9.52 -12.63 12.30
CA VAL A 39 -8.40 -12.66 11.35
C VAL A 39 -7.97 -11.23 11.05
N LEU A 40 -6.69 -10.96 11.16
CA LEU A 40 -6.06 -9.73 10.65
C LEU A 40 -5.39 -10.05 9.31
N ILE A 41 -5.79 -9.34 8.27
CA ILE A 41 -5.16 -9.41 6.95
C ILE A 41 -4.36 -8.13 6.77
N ILE A 42 -3.07 -8.27 6.49
CA ILE A 42 -2.17 -7.16 6.18
C ILE A 42 -1.78 -7.26 4.71
N ALA A 43 -2.18 -6.28 3.91
CA ALA A 43 -1.79 -6.17 2.52
C ALA A 43 -0.60 -5.21 2.39
N ASP A 44 0.50 -5.68 1.80
CA ASP A 44 1.60 -4.82 1.38
C ASP A 44 1.28 -4.28 -0.01
N ARG A 45 0.83 -3.05 -0.07
CA ARG A 45 0.13 -2.38 -1.16
C ARG A 45 -1.32 -2.83 -1.31
N GLY A 46 -2.18 -1.84 -1.55
CA GLY A 46 -3.59 -2.06 -1.86
C GLY A 46 -3.91 -1.72 -3.32
N THR A 47 -5.09 -2.09 -3.76
CA THR A 47 -5.52 -1.92 -5.15
C THR A 47 -5.49 -0.47 -5.64
N MET A 48 -5.79 0.52 -4.77
CA MET A 48 -5.70 1.94 -5.12
C MET A 48 -4.28 2.42 -5.40
N ASP A 49 -3.25 1.75 -4.89
CA ASP A 49 -1.86 2.12 -5.15
C ASP A 49 -1.53 2.10 -6.66
N ALA A 50 -2.23 1.29 -7.45
CA ALA A 50 -2.07 1.26 -8.90
C ALA A 50 -2.39 2.61 -9.55
N SER A 51 -3.34 3.36 -9.02
CA SER A 51 -3.74 4.68 -9.51
C SER A 51 -2.62 5.73 -9.39
N ALA A 52 -1.70 5.56 -8.43
CA ALA A 52 -0.58 6.46 -8.22
C ALA A 52 0.45 6.48 -9.38
N PHE A 53 0.42 5.46 -10.24
CA PHE A 53 1.40 5.26 -11.32
C PHE A 53 0.89 5.60 -12.72
N ILE A 54 -0.39 5.94 -12.84
CA ILE A 54 -1.05 6.25 -14.12
C ILE A 54 -1.84 7.55 -14.02
N SER A 55 -2.35 8.07 -15.14
CA SER A 55 -3.22 9.24 -15.12
C SER A 55 -4.63 8.88 -14.61
N ARG A 56 -5.38 9.86 -14.16
CA ARG A 56 -6.76 9.69 -13.72
C ARG A 56 -7.64 9.09 -14.81
N GLU A 57 -7.50 9.55 -16.05
CA GLU A 57 -8.25 9.05 -17.19
C GLU A 57 -7.92 7.58 -17.51
N ALA A 58 -6.65 7.19 -17.31
CA ALA A 58 -6.21 5.80 -17.47
C ALA A 58 -6.79 4.92 -16.36
N TRP A 59 -6.82 5.41 -15.12
CA TRP A 59 -7.44 4.74 -13.99
C TRP A 59 -8.93 4.49 -14.21
N GLU A 60 -9.68 5.52 -14.61
CA GLU A 60 -11.12 5.41 -14.91
C GLU A 60 -11.43 4.39 -16.02
N LYS A 61 -10.55 4.28 -17.03
CA LYS A 61 -10.69 3.23 -18.06
C LYS A 61 -10.50 1.82 -17.49
N ILE A 62 -9.54 1.63 -16.58
CA ILE A 62 -9.32 0.35 -15.90
C ILE A 62 -10.56 -0.01 -15.08
N LEU A 63 -11.07 0.91 -14.26
CA LEU A 63 -12.26 0.69 -13.45
C LEU A 63 -13.45 0.30 -14.31
N THR A 64 -13.72 1.06 -15.38
CA THR A 64 -14.80 0.77 -16.32
C THR A 64 -14.66 -0.63 -16.92
N LYS A 65 -13.45 -1.00 -17.34
CA LYS A 65 -13.19 -2.30 -17.99
C LYS A 65 -13.34 -3.47 -17.02
N LEU A 66 -12.98 -3.27 -15.75
CA LEU A 66 -13.13 -4.27 -14.70
C LEU A 66 -14.52 -4.26 -14.04
N GLY A 67 -15.39 -3.30 -14.40
CA GLY A 67 -16.72 -3.16 -13.81
C GLY A 67 -16.68 -2.73 -12.34
N LEU A 68 -15.70 -1.91 -11.97
CA LEU A 68 -15.45 -1.47 -10.60
C LEU A 68 -15.79 0.00 -10.42
N GLU A 69 -16.20 0.37 -9.21
CA GLU A 69 -16.36 1.75 -8.80
C GLU A 69 -15.21 2.20 -7.89
N ASP A 70 -14.74 3.43 -8.07
CA ASP A 70 -13.62 4.00 -7.32
C ASP A 70 -13.85 3.90 -5.80
N ILE A 71 -15.04 4.26 -5.34
CA ILE A 71 -15.44 4.23 -3.93
C ILE A 71 -15.46 2.80 -3.34
N GLU A 72 -15.76 1.80 -4.16
CA GLU A 72 -15.74 0.41 -3.71
C GLU A 72 -14.31 -0.03 -3.37
N ILE A 73 -13.36 0.37 -4.20
CA ILE A 73 -11.96 0.03 -4.01
C ILE A 73 -11.31 0.90 -2.93
N SER A 74 -11.61 2.21 -2.91
CA SER A 74 -11.00 3.13 -1.95
C SER A 74 -11.54 2.92 -0.54
N ASP A 75 -12.86 2.92 -0.35
CA ASP A 75 -13.47 3.08 0.98
C ASP A 75 -13.97 1.79 1.59
N ASN A 76 -14.41 0.84 0.76
CA ASN A 76 -15.12 -0.34 1.25
C ASN A 76 -14.26 -1.60 1.34
N ARG A 77 -13.12 -1.61 0.66
CA ARG A 77 -12.28 -2.81 0.54
C ARG A 77 -11.34 -3.01 1.75
N TYR A 78 -10.89 -1.94 2.37
CA TYR A 78 -9.96 -1.98 3.50
C TYR A 78 -10.56 -1.28 4.72
N ASN A 79 -10.29 -1.83 5.90
CA ASN A 79 -10.77 -1.22 7.15
C ASN A 79 -9.87 -0.07 7.62
N HIS A 80 -8.61 -0.05 7.19
CA HIS A 80 -7.63 0.93 7.62
C HIS A 80 -6.43 0.96 6.66
N ILE A 81 -6.02 2.15 6.32
CA ILE A 81 -4.83 2.40 5.51
C ILE A 81 -3.74 2.98 6.40
N VAL A 82 -2.54 2.45 6.31
CA VAL A 82 -1.37 3.02 6.96
C VAL A 82 -0.33 3.38 5.92
N HIS A 83 -0.14 4.68 5.71
CA HIS A 83 0.90 5.17 4.83
C HIS A 83 2.23 5.29 5.61
N MET A 84 3.17 4.43 5.30
CA MET A 84 4.53 4.50 5.83
C MET A 84 5.39 5.39 4.96
N GLN A 85 5.60 6.64 5.39
CA GLN A 85 6.35 7.63 4.63
C GLN A 85 7.75 7.13 4.25
N SER A 86 8.13 7.33 2.98
CA SER A 86 9.44 6.95 2.46
C SER A 86 10.59 7.66 3.20
N ALA A 87 11.72 6.97 3.37
CA ALA A 87 12.95 7.58 3.91
C ALA A 87 13.45 8.77 3.07
N ALA A 88 13.02 8.90 1.82
CA ALA A 88 13.28 10.06 0.98
C ALA A 88 12.71 11.37 1.57
N ILE A 89 11.79 11.31 2.54
CA ILE A 89 11.17 12.46 3.20
C ILE A 89 11.52 12.45 4.69
N GLY A 90 12.36 13.35 5.12
CA GLY A 90 12.74 13.53 6.54
C GLY A 90 13.75 12.53 7.10
N ALA A 91 14.21 11.57 6.31
CA ALA A 91 15.25 10.60 6.67
C ALA A 91 16.20 10.34 5.49
N GLU A 92 16.46 11.38 4.69
CA GLU A 92 17.21 11.32 3.44
C GLU A 92 18.59 10.67 3.57
N LYS A 93 19.23 10.82 4.73
CA LYS A 93 20.54 10.19 5.02
C LYS A 93 20.51 8.66 5.03
N PHE A 94 19.32 8.08 5.16
CA PHE A 94 19.09 6.62 5.10
C PHE A 94 18.50 6.17 3.78
N TYR A 95 18.23 7.10 2.86
CA TYR A 95 17.76 6.76 1.53
C TYR A 95 18.98 6.42 0.66
N THR A 96 19.17 5.14 0.39
CA THR A 96 20.24 4.65 -0.47
C THR A 96 19.66 3.97 -1.72
N THR A 97 20.35 4.11 -2.85
CA THR A 97 20.08 3.39 -4.09
C THR A 97 21.09 2.25 -4.31
N GLU A 98 22.13 2.17 -3.47
CA GLU A 98 23.27 1.26 -3.67
C GLU A 98 22.92 -0.20 -3.35
N ASP A 99 22.04 -0.44 -2.38
CA ASP A 99 21.71 -1.80 -1.91
C ASP A 99 20.50 -2.43 -2.64
N HIS A 100 19.86 -1.73 -3.55
CA HIS A 100 18.68 -2.22 -4.26
C HIS A 100 18.80 -2.01 -5.77
N ALA A 101 19.12 -3.08 -6.49
CA ALA A 101 19.20 -3.10 -7.96
C ALA A 101 17.91 -2.61 -8.67
N ALA A 102 16.80 -2.49 -7.97
CA ALA A 102 15.52 -1.98 -8.48
C ALA A 102 15.26 -0.49 -8.17
N ARG A 103 16.13 0.19 -7.38
CA ARG A 103 15.98 1.61 -7.04
C ARG A 103 16.90 2.46 -7.92
N PHE A 104 16.44 2.80 -9.11
CA PHE A 104 17.15 3.70 -10.03
C PHE A 104 16.73 5.16 -9.89
N GLU A 105 15.82 5.45 -8.95
CA GLU A 105 15.22 6.78 -8.81
C GLU A 105 15.93 7.64 -7.79
N GLY A 106 16.24 8.87 -8.21
CA GLY A 106 16.74 9.89 -7.29
C GLY A 106 15.71 10.29 -6.24
N ILE A 107 16.19 10.90 -5.14
CA ILE A 107 15.35 11.34 -3.99
C ILE A 107 14.12 12.14 -4.44
N GLY A 108 14.24 13.00 -5.45
CA GLY A 108 13.12 13.80 -5.95
C GLY A 108 11.97 12.97 -6.47
N LEU A 109 12.25 11.97 -7.29
CA LEU A 109 11.25 11.06 -7.83
C LEU A 109 10.65 10.15 -6.74
N ALA A 110 11.46 9.74 -5.77
CA ALA A 110 10.98 8.96 -4.62
C ALA A 110 9.98 9.75 -3.76
N LYS A 111 10.25 11.05 -3.52
CA LYS A 111 9.31 11.96 -2.84
C LYS A 111 8.01 12.12 -3.62
N GLU A 112 8.09 12.32 -4.92
CA GLU A 112 6.91 12.44 -5.78
C GLU A 112 6.05 11.17 -5.73
N ARG A 113 6.66 10.00 -5.83
CA ARG A 113 5.95 8.71 -5.77
C ARG A 113 5.30 8.46 -4.42
N ASP A 114 5.99 8.81 -3.32
CA ASP A 114 5.44 8.71 -1.97
C ASP A 114 4.20 9.59 -1.81
N ASN A 115 4.27 10.83 -2.29
CA ASN A 115 3.14 11.75 -2.25
C ASN A 115 1.97 11.25 -3.10
N ARG A 116 2.21 10.71 -4.28
CA ARG A 116 1.15 10.13 -5.14
C ARG A 116 0.51 8.91 -4.49
N ALA A 117 1.30 8.04 -3.86
CA ALA A 117 0.78 6.89 -3.14
C ALA A 117 -0.10 7.32 -1.95
N MET A 118 0.30 8.34 -1.20
CA MET A 118 -0.52 8.90 -0.12
C MET A 118 -1.81 9.52 -0.67
N GLU A 119 -1.72 10.26 -1.79
CA GLU A 119 -2.86 10.91 -2.43
C GLU A 119 -3.90 9.91 -2.92
N ALA A 120 -3.49 8.75 -3.41
CA ALA A 120 -4.39 7.70 -3.86
C ALA A 120 -5.35 7.20 -2.77
N TRP A 121 -4.99 7.39 -1.50
CA TRP A 121 -5.78 6.97 -0.34
C TRP A 121 -6.39 8.13 0.45
N ARG A 122 -6.27 9.36 -0.04
CA ARG A 122 -6.69 10.58 0.71
C ARG A 122 -8.13 10.51 1.19
N ASP A 123 -9.02 10.00 0.36
CA ASP A 123 -10.46 10.02 0.62
C ASP A 123 -10.93 8.81 1.45
N HIS A 124 -10.05 7.85 1.73
CA HIS A 124 -10.37 6.73 2.60
C HIS A 124 -10.65 7.22 4.04
N PRO A 125 -11.75 6.78 4.67
CA PRO A 125 -12.18 7.32 5.97
C PRO A 125 -11.20 7.08 7.13
N TYR A 126 -10.31 6.12 6.99
CA TYR A 126 -9.34 5.74 8.03
C TYR A 126 -7.93 5.63 7.45
N VAL A 127 -7.25 6.76 7.32
CA VAL A 127 -5.84 6.84 6.88
C VAL A 127 -5.00 7.38 8.02
N ASP A 128 -3.94 6.67 8.35
CA ASP A 128 -2.90 7.16 9.28
C ASP A 128 -1.54 7.21 8.58
N ILE A 129 -0.73 8.22 8.90
CA ILE A 129 0.60 8.40 8.35
C ILE A 129 1.64 8.14 9.41
N ILE A 130 2.58 7.24 9.13
CA ILE A 130 3.75 6.98 9.97
C ILE A 130 4.96 7.65 9.34
N ASP A 131 5.30 8.82 9.85
CA ASP A 131 6.40 9.66 9.40
C ASP A 131 7.79 9.20 9.88
N ASN A 132 8.84 9.91 9.45
CA ASN A 132 10.24 9.62 9.77
C ASN A 132 10.79 10.47 10.93
N ARG A 133 9.96 10.95 11.87
CA ARG A 133 10.39 11.76 13.02
C ARG A 133 11.19 10.99 14.08
N SER A 134 11.26 9.67 13.99
CA SER A 134 11.99 8.79 14.88
C SER A 134 12.91 7.85 14.09
N ASP A 135 13.77 7.10 14.78
CA ASP A 135 14.49 5.98 14.19
C ASP A 135 13.55 4.90 13.67
N PHE A 136 14.11 3.93 12.93
CA PHE A 136 13.32 2.90 12.25
C PHE A 136 12.58 1.99 13.24
N ASP A 137 13.21 1.57 14.33
CA ASP A 137 12.60 0.68 15.31
C ASP A 137 11.42 1.37 16.01
N SER A 138 11.59 2.63 16.40
CA SER A 138 10.52 3.47 16.96
C SER A 138 9.42 3.72 15.95
N LYS A 139 9.75 3.83 14.65
CA LYS A 139 8.75 3.94 13.57
C LYS A 139 7.91 2.67 13.46
N ILE A 140 8.53 1.50 13.50
CA ILE A 140 7.83 0.21 13.49
C ILE A 140 6.96 0.03 14.74
N ASN A 141 7.47 0.40 15.92
CA ASN A 141 6.68 0.34 17.15
C ASN A 141 5.42 1.23 17.06
N ARG A 142 5.53 2.44 16.49
CA ARG A 142 4.36 3.31 16.25
C ARG A 142 3.35 2.67 15.31
N LEU A 143 3.80 1.94 14.28
CA LEU A 143 2.92 1.19 13.40
C LEU A 143 2.19 0.08 14.16
N ILE A 144 2.91 -0.70 14.96
CA ILE A 144 2.33 -1.79 15.77
C ILE A 144 1.30 -1.24 16.75
N ASP A 145 1.64 -0.19 17.50
CA ASP A 145 0.76 0.48 18.46
C ASP A 145 -0.53 0.97 17.78
N LEU A 146 -0.40 1.53 16.58
CA LEU A 146 -1.54 1.99 15.80
C LEU A 146 -2.46 0.84 15.40
N VAL A 147 -1.90 -0.26 14.89
CA VAL A 147 -2.67 -1.45 14.51
C VAL A 147 -3.37 -2.06 15.74
N VAL A 148 -2.65 -2.22 16.84
CA VAL A 148 -3.20 -2.71 18.12
C VAL A 148 -4.36 -1.83 18.59
N LYS A 149 -4.18 -0.51 18.57
CA LYS A 149 -5.23 0.44 18.97
C LYS A 149 -6.48 0.34 18.10
N ARG A 150 -6.30 0.14 16.78
CA ARG A 150 -7.41 0.07 15.84
C ARG A 150 -8.15 -1.26 15.87
N THR A 151 -7.42 -2.36 16.02
CA THR A 151 -7.98 -3.71 15.97
C THR A 151 -8.39 -4.25 17.32
N GLY A 152 -7.88 -3.67 18.42
CA GLY A 152 -8.06 -4.21 19.79
C GLY A 152 -7.32 -5.52 20.03
N ILE A 153 -6.44 -5.94 19.09
CA ILE A 153 -5.65 -7.17 19.24
C ILE A 153 -4.59 -6.95 20.32
N ASN A 154 -4.55 -7.84 21.32
CA ASN A 154 -3.48 -7.82 22.30
C ASN A 154 -2.28 -8.60 21.78
N VAL A 155 -1.19 -7.89 21.45
CA VAL A 155 0.04 -8.48 20.91
C VAL A 155 0.95 -9.05 22.02
N GLY A 156 0.67 -8.71 23.29
CA GLY A 156 1.57 -8.99 24.43
C GLY A 156 1.82 -10.47 24.75
N ASP A 157 0.99 -11.39 24.27
CA ASP A 157 1.07 -12.80 24.69
C ASP A 157 1.58 -13.77 23.61
N ARG A 158 1.90 -13.31 22.38
CA ARG A 158 2.24 -14.19 21.25
C ARG A 158 3.61 -13.99 20.61
N PHE A 159 4.27 -12.90 20.90
CA PHE A 159 5.64 -12.68 20.44
C PHE A 159 6.54 -12.68 21.66
N GLY A 160 7.27 -13.78 21.85
CA GLY A 160 8.38 -13.80 22.80
C GLY A 160 9.42 -12.76 22.41
N PRO A 161 10.37 -12.42 23.29
CA PRO A 161 11.41 -11.44 22.99
C PRO A 161 12.17 -11.87 21.74
N PHE A 162 12.28 -10.97 20.76
CA PHE A 162 13.15 -11.13 19.59
C PHE A 162 14.62 -11.06 20.01
#